data_ff1d789d187799c9ecaa14749028df64
#
_entry.id   ff1d789d187799c9ecaa14749028df64
#
_cell.length_a   1.000
_cell.length_b   1.000
_cell.length_c   1.000
_cell.angle_alpha   90.00
_cell.angle_beta   90.00
_cell.angle_gamma   90.00
#
_symmetry.space_group_name_H-M   'P 1'
#
loop_
_entity.id
_entity.type
_entity.pdbx_description
1 polymer ?
#
loop_
_entity_poly.entity_id
_entity_poly.type
_entity_poly.pdbx_seq_one_letter_code
_entity_poly.pdbx_strand_id
1 'polypeptide(L)'
;DLNEENLEALKAGMPNLLRHVDNIQNVYGLPCVVAINRFPTDTEAELALIESECQKLGVNVKLSEVWAKGGEGALDLADEVMRLIEQPSELKFAYEDGADVADALEAVATKVYRAEGVDFTPAAKRQLAELRENGFGNLPVCVAKTQYSFSDNAKALGAPEGFRITVRELKVSAGAHFVVALT
;
A
#
# COMPACT_ATOMS: atom_id res chain seq x y z
N ASP A 1 15.43 11.25 15.69
CA ASP A 1 15.84 10.07 16.45
C ASP A 1 14.60 9.19 16.65
N LEU A 2 14.70 7.87 16.38
CA LEU A 2 13.57 6.94 16.55
C LEU A 2 13.36 6.53 18.03
N ASN A 3 14.22 6.97 18.93
CA ASN A 3 14.15 6.63 20.35
C ASN A 3 13.69 7.82 21.23
N GLU A 4 13.25 8.90 20.61
CA GLU A 4 12.78 10.11 21.30
C GLU A 4 11.41 10.49 20.76
N GLU A 5 10.51 10.89 21.67
CA GLU A 5 9.18 11.37 21.28
C GLU A 5 9.27 12.52 20.28
N ASN A 6 8.55 12.40 19.17
CA ASN A 6 8.47 13.47 18.17
C ASN A 6 7.10 13.49 17.48
N LEU A 7 6.14 14.11 18.13
CA LEU A 7 4.76 14.23 17.63
C LEU A 7 4.66 14.99 16.31
N GLU A 8 5.53 15.96 16.06
CA GLU A 8 5.54 16.72 14.80
C GLU A 8 5.99 15.84 13.63
N ALA A 9 7.06 15.07 13.82
CA ALA A 9 7.52 14.12 12.80
C ALA A 9 6.49 13.00 12.55
N LEU A 10 5.89 12.47 13.62
CA LEU A 10 4.84 11.47 13.53
C LEU A 10 3.63 12.00 12.75
N LYS A 11 3.16 13.21 13.09
CA LYS A 11 2.05 13.88 12.40
C LYS A 11 2.36 14.12 10.92
N ALA A 12 3.59 14.51 10.59
CA ALA A 12 4.02 14.68 9.20
C ALA A 12 4.02 13.35 8.41
N GLY A 13 4.24 12.21 9.09
CA GLY A 13 4.19 10.86 8.51
C GLY A 13 2.79 10.26 8.37
N MET A 14 1.81 10.73 9.17
CA MET A 14 0.45 10.19 9.19
C MET A 14 -0.22 10.11 7.82
N PRO A 15 -0.07 11.07 6.88
CA PRO A 15 -0.68 10.97 5.56
C PRO A 15 -0.33 9.69 4.81
N ASN A 16 0.87 9.10 5.05
CA ASN A 16 1.24 7.82 4.45
C ASN A 16 0.37 6.67 4.97
N LEU A 17 0.23 6.56 6.30
CA LEU A 17 -0.63 5.56 6.92
C LEU A 17 -2.10 5.72 6.49
N LEU A 18 -2.63 6.94 6.53
CA LEU A 18 -4.02 7.22 6.19
C LEU A 18 -4.32 6.92 4.71
N ARG A 19 -3.35 7.09 3.80
CA ARG A 19 -3.46 6.69 2.41
C ARG A 19 -3.57 5.16 2.26
N HIS A 20 -2.84 4.37 3.06
CA HIS A 20 -2.98 2.92 3.06
C HIS A 20 -4.35 2.48 3.59
N VAL A 21 -4.84 3.11 4.65
CA VAL A 21 -6.20 2.88 5.18
C VAL A 21 -7.26 3.18 4.11
N ASP A 22 -7.17 4.34 3.46
CA ASP A 22 -8.06 4.74 2.37
C ASP A 22 -8.04 3.74 1.20
N ASN A 23 -6.87 3.24 0.84
CA ASN A 23 -6.76 2.21 -0.20
C ASN A 23 -7.50 0.93 0.18
N ILE A 24 -7.36 0.44 1.42
CA ILE A 24 -8.04 -0.78 1.85
C ILE A 24 -9.56 -0.58 1.87
N GLN A 25 -10.03 0.54 2.43
CA GLN A 25 -11.46 0.81 2.57
C GLN A 25 -12.13 1.19 1.26
N ASN A 26 -11.56 2.12 0.50
CA ASN A 26 -12.22 2.75 -0.63
C ASN A 26 -11.81 2.18 -1.99
N VAL A 27 -10.56 1.73 -2.17
CA VAL A 27 -10.14 1.08 -3.43
C VAL A 27 -10.53 -0.40 -3.41
N TYR A 28 -10.23 -1.10 -2.30
CA TYR A 28 -10.46 -2.54 -2.21
C TYR A 28 -11.80 -2.92 -1.52
N GLY A 29 -12.52 -1.98 -0.90
CA GLY A 29 -13.84 -2.21 -0.30
C GLY A 29 -13.82 -3.09 0.94
N LEU A 30 -12.68 -3.16 1.66
CA LEU A 30 -12.50 -4.04 2.80
C LEU A 30 -12.45 -3.27 4.12
N PRO A 31 -13.02 -3.81 5.21
CA PRO A 31 -12.76 -3.29 6.54
C PRO A 31 -11.29 -3.52 6.91
N CYS A 32 -10.74 -2.65 7.74
CA CYS A 32 -9.36 -2.80 8.21
C CYS A 32 -9.20 -2.37 9.67
N VAL A 33 -8.13 -2.83 10.29
CA VAL A 33 -7.62 -2.40 11.59
C VAL A 33 -6.16 -1.99 11.42
N VAL A 34 -5.76 -0.93 12.10
CA VAL A 34 -4.36 -0.53 12.18
C VAL A 34 -3.73 -1.21 13.39
N ALA A 35 -2.66 -1.97 13.16
CA ALA A 35 -1.87 -2.59 14.22
C ALA A 35 -0.60 -1.78 14.47
N ILE A 36 -0.40 -1.28 15.67
CA ILE A 36 0.85 -0.64 16.08
C ILE A 36 1.77 -1.72 16.65
N ASN A 37 2.86 -2.00 15.97
CA ASN A 37 3.93 -2.83 16.51
C ASN A 37 4.72 -2.01 17.52
N ARG A 38 4.29 -2.07 18.78
CA ARG A 38 4.78 -1.22 19.87
C ARG A 38 6.24 -1.53 20.22
N PHE A 39 7.06 -0.51 20.27
CA PHE A 39 8.42 -0.55 20.78
C PHE A 39 8.49 0.04 22.20
N PRO A 40 9.50 -0.34 23.04
CA PRO A 40 9.61 0.16 24.41
C PRO A 40 9.78 1.67 24.52
N THR A 41 10.24 2.32 23.47
CA THR A 41 10.47 3.77 23.38
C THR A 41 9.23 4.55 22.93
N ASP A 42 8.19 3.87 22.44
CA ASP A 42 6.97 4.55 21.98
C ASP A 42 6.21 5.15 23.17
N THR A 43 5.86 6.42 23.07
CA THR A 43 5.16 7.12 24.14
C THR A 43 3.65 7.03 24.00
N GLU A 44 2.93 7.18 25.12
CA GLU A 44 1.47 7.19 25.12
C GLU A 44 0.90 8.34 24.27
N ALA A 45 1.62 9.47 24.16
CA ALA A 45 1.21 10.60 23.32
C ALA A 45 1.29 10.27 21.83
N GLU A 46 2.33 9.54 21.40
CA GLU A 46 2.46 9.07 20.02
C GLU A 46 1.37 8.05 19.66
N LEU A 47 1.11 7.09 20.57
CA LEU A 47 0.05 6.10 20.37
C LEU A 47 -1.33 6.77 20.26
N ALA A 48 -1.63 7.72 21.16
CA ALA A 48 -2.89 8.46 21.15
C ALA A 48 -3.07 9.32 19.87
N LEU A 49 -1.98 9.87 19.33
CA LEU A 49 -2.02 10.61 18.08
C LEU A 49 -2.42 9.70 16.91
N ILE A 50 -1.80 8.53 16.78
CA ILE A 50 -2.13 7.57 15.71
C ILE A 50 -3.60 7.13 15.84
N GLU A 51 -4.03 6.78 17.06
CA GLU A 51 -5.40 6.38 17.32
C GLU A 51 -6.41 7.47 16.92
N SER A 52 -6.16 8.71 17.34
CA SER A 52 -7.07 9.82 17.04
C SER A 52 -7.19 10.10 15.53
N GLU A 53 -6.08 10.01 14.79
CA GLU A 53 -6.10 10.21 13.33
C GLU A 53 -6.83 9.08 12.60
N CYS A 54 -6.62 7.82 13.00
CA CYS A 54 -7.31 6.67 12.42
C CYS A 54 -8.82 6.68 12.73
N GLN A 55 -9.21 7.10 13.93
CA GLN A 55 -10.62 7.22 14.33
C GLN A 55 -11.40 8.21 13.45
N LYS A 56 -10.76 9.26 12.92
CA LYS A 56 -11.40 10.18 11.96
C LYS A 56 -11.85 9.50 10.68
N LEU A 57 -11.21 8.38 10.31
CA LEU A 57 -11.59 7.52 9.19
C LEU A 57 -12.46 6.32 9.59
N GLY A 58 -12.88 6.25 10.86
CA GLY A 58 -13.66 5.14 11.39
C GLY A 58 -12.88 3.83 11.49
N VAL A 59 -11.56 3.89 11.63
CA VAL A 59 -10.68 2.72 11.74
C VAL A 59 -10.16 2.60 13.16
N ASN A 60 -10.31 1.41 13.74
CA ASN A 60 -9.77 1.09 15.05
C ASN A 60 -8.26 0.83 14.96
N VAL A 61 -7.58 1.20 16.04
CA VAL A 61 -6.15 0.94 16.26
C VAL A 61 -6.01 -0.07 17.39
N LYS A 62 -5.14 -1.05 17.23
CA LYS A 62 -4.79 -2.04 18.26
C LYS A 62 -3.29 -2.13 18.43
N LEU A 63 -2.85 -2.27 19.66
CA LEU A 63 -1.44 -2.51 19.94
C LEU A 63 -1.08 -3.97 19.69
N SER A 64 0.09 -4.19 19.12
CA SER A 64 0.73 -5.49 18.99
C SER A 64 2.02 -5.49 19.80
N GLU A 65 2.06 -6.32 20.83
CA GLU A 65 3.22 -6.52 21.70
C GLU A 65 3.75 -7.97 21.62
N VAL A 66 3.58 -8.60 20.47
CA VAL A 66 3.90 -10.03 20.27
C VAL A 66 5.36 -10.35 20.51
N TRP A 67 6.28 -9.44 20.24
CA TRP A 67 7.70 -9.66 20.48
C TRP A 67 8.03 -9.74 21.98
N ALA A 68 7.29 -9.03 22.85
CA ALA A 68 7.49 -9.02 24.30
C ALA A 68 6.65 -10.08 25.01
N LYS A 69 5.43 -10.35 24.55
CA LYS A 69 4.41 -11.14 25.25
C LYS A 69 3.97 -12.40 24.47
N GLY A 70 4.58 -12.66 23.31
CA GLY A 70 4.12 -13.75 22.43
C GLY A 70 2.68 -13.57 21.99
N GLY A 71 1.92 -14.65 21.83
CA GLY A 71 0.53 -14.60 21.35
C GLY A 71 -0.41 -13.76 22.21
N GLU A 72 -0.17 -13.67 23.50
CA GLU A 72 -0.97 -12.84 24.42
C GLU A 72 -0.90 -11.34 24.06
N GLY A 73 0.21 -10.90 23.48
CA GLY A 73 0.40 -9.52 23.04
C GLY A 73 -0.42 -9.11 21.82
N ALA A 74 -1.18 -10.01 21.21
CA ALA A 74 -2.03 -9.73 20.05
C ALA A 74 -3.50 -10.13 20.23
N LEU A 75 -3.97 -10.46 21.42
CA LEU A 75 -5.34 -10.91 21.65
C LEU A 75 -6.35 -9.84 21.25
N ASP A 76 -6.15 -8.59 21.67
CA ASP A 76 -7.05 -7.47 21.34
C ASP A 76 -7.08 -7.21 19.81
N LEU A 77 -5.96 -7.42 19.11
CA LEU A 77 -5.89 -7.33 17.65
C LEU A 77 -6.66 -8.48 17.00
N ALA A 78 -6.51 -9.70 17.52
CA ALA A 78 -7.24 -10.87 17.04
C ALA A 78 -8.76 -10.71 17.22
N ASP A 79 -9.20 -10.25 18.39
CA ASP A 79 -10.62 -9.98 18.65
C ASP A 79 -11.19 -8.92 17.72
N GLU A 80 -10.42 -7.86 17.41
CA GLU A 80 -10.84 -6.84 16.45
C GLU A 80 -10.93 -7.40 15.02
N VAL A 81 -9.98 -8.25 14.61
CA VAL A 81 -10.06 -8.94 13.31
C VAL A 81 -11.29 -9.83 13.23
N MET A 82 -11.57 -10.61 14.30
CA MET A 82 -12.78 -11.44 14.37
C MET A 82 -14.06 -10.61 14.26
N ARG A 83 -14.10 -9.44 14.90
CA ARG A 83 -15.22 -8.51 14.77
C ARG A 83 -15.38 -7.96 13.35
N LEU A 84 -14.26 -7.64 12.67
CA LEU A 84 -14.27 -7.08 11.32
C LEU A 84 -14.69 -8.10 10.25
N ILE A 85 -14.31 -9.36 10.37
CA ILE A 85 -14.69 -10.40 9.39
C ILE A 85 -16.19 -10.73 9.41
N GLU A 86 -16.90 -10.38 10.50
CA GLU A 86 -18.37 -10.51 10.58
C GLU A 86 -19.11 -9.37 9.84
N GLN A 87 -18.38 -8.32 9.43
CA GLN A 87 -18.98 -7.21 8.70
C GLN A 87 -19.17 -7.55 7.24
N PRO A 88 -20.29 -7.13 6.62
CA PRO A 88 -20.43 -7.25 5.17
C PRO A 88 -19.32 -6.51 4.45
N SER A 89 -18.66 -7.16 3.50
CA SER A 89 -17.63 -6.55 2.67
C SER A 89 -17.66 -7.13 1.27
N GLU A 90 -17.25 -6.34 0.31
CA GLU A 90 -17.13 -6.76 -1.09
C GLU A 90 -15.74 -6.36 -1.59
N LEU A 91 -14.89 -7.35 -1.81
CA LEU A 91 -13.56 -7.13 -2.37
C LEU A 91 -13.69 -6.58 -3.80
N LYS A 92 -13.06 -5.44 -4.03
CA LYS A 92 -12.91 -4.83 -5.36
C LYS A 92 -11.46 -4.92 -5.79
N PHE A 93 -11.24 -5.10 -7.08
CA PHE A 93 -9.90 -5.04 -7.65
C PHE A 93 -9.61 -3.66 -8.21
N ALA A 94 -8.33 -3.26 -8.22
CA ALA A 94 -7.92 -1.98 -8.79
C ALA A 94 -8.18 -1.92 -10.31
N TYR A 95 -8.18 -3.06 -10.99
CA TYR A 95 -8.47 -3.22 -12.43
C TYR A 95 -9.17 -4.53 -12.70
N GLU A 96 -9.81 -4.63 -13.86
CA GLU A 96 -10.54 -5.84 -14.27
C GLU A 96 -9.58 -6.99 -14.58
N ASP A 97 -10.02 -8.24 -14.32
CA ASP A 97 -9.25 -9.43 -14.69
C ASP A 97 -9.08 -9.51 -16.21
N GLY A 98 -7.86 -9.83 -16.65
CA GLY A 98 -7.50 -9.85 -18.06
C GLY A 98 -7.30 -8.47 -18.71
N ALA A 99 -7.24 -7.38 -17.92
CA ALA A 99 -6.86 -6.07 -18.45
C ALA A 99 -5.48 -6.10 -19.09
N ASP A 100 -5.24 -5.25 -20.09
CA ASP A 100 -3.91 -5.07 -20.67
C ASP A 100 -2.92 -4.58 -19.59
N VAL A 101 -1.67 -5.06 -19.66
CA VAL A 101 -0.60 -4.71 -18.71
C VAL A 101 -0.45 -3.19 -18.52
N ALA A 102 -0.57 -2.41 -19.60
CA ALA A 102 -0.47 -0.95 -19.47
C ALA A 102 -1.65 -0.35 -18.75
N ASP A 103 -2.87 -0.82 -19.01
CA ASP A 103 -4.10 -0.36 -18.34
C ASP A 103 -4.10 -0.77 -16.86
N ALA A 104 -3.64 -1.98 -16.55
CA ALA A 104 -3.48 -2.46 -15.18
C ALA A 104 -2.47 -1.60 -14.40
N LEU A 105 -1.32 -1.26 -15.00
CA LEU A 105 -0.32 -0.37 -14.40
C LEU A 105 -0.86 1.05 -14.19
N GLU A 106 -1.59 1.60 -15.16
CA GLU A 106 -2.25 2.90 -15.04
C GLU A 106 -3.27 2.90 -13.90
N ALA A 107 -4.08 1.84 -13.78
CA ALA A 107 -5.06 1.70 -12.71
C ALA A 107 -4.41 1.60 -11.32
N VAL A 108 -3.32 0.82 -11.17
CA VAL A 108 -2.57 0.75 -9.91
C VAL A 108 -1.96 2.10 -9.58
N ALA A 109 -1.30 2.75 -10.54
CA ALA A 109 -0.66 4.05 -10.32
C ALA A 109 -1.67 5.13 -9.90
N THR A 110 -2.81 5.21 -10.58
CA THR A 110 -3.80 6.28 -10.33
C THR A 110 -4.68 5.97 -9.11
N LYS A 111 -5.20 4.75 -8.98
CA LYS A 111 -6.14 4.40 -7.90
C LYS A 111 -5.44 4.12 -6.57
N VAL A 112 -4.28 3.45 -6.58
CA VAL A 112 -3.59 3.03 -5.35
C VAL A 112 -2.53 4.03 -4.93
N TYR A 113 -1.68 4.49 -5.85
CA TYR A 113 -0.61 5.44 -5.54
C TYR A 113 -1.03 6.89 -5.64
N ARG A 114 -2.17 7.20 -6.26
CA ARG A 114 -2.65 8.57 -6.55
C ARG A 114 -1.70 9.36 -7.45
N ALA A 115 -0.95 8.65 -8.31
CA ALA A 115 -0.18 9.25 -9.39
C ALA A 115 -1.11 9.84 -10.47
N GLU A 116 -0.61 10.79 -11.25
CA GLU A 116 -1.32 11.33 -12.41
C GLU A 116 -1.33 10.38 -13.61
N GLY A 117 -0.55 9.29 -13.56
CA GLY A 117 -0.47 8.26 -14.58
C GLY A 117 0.90 7.58 -14.63
N VAL A 118 1.10 6.80 -15.70
CA VAL A 118 2.32 6.03 -15.93
C VAL A 118 3.03 6.51 -17.19
N ASP A 119 4.35 6.64 -17.10
CA ASP A 119 5.24 6.84 -18.23
C ASP A 119 6.07 5.58 -18.47
N PHE A 120 6.27 5.23 -19.74
CA PHE A 120 7.09 4.10 -20.12
C PHE A 120 8.34 4.58 -20.85
N THR A 121 9.51 4.12 -20.42
CA THR A 121 10.74 4.36 -21.18
C THR A 121 10.66 3.69 -22.55
N PRO A 122 11.52 4.09 -23.51
CA PRO A 122 11.58 3.42 -24.82
C PRO A 122 11.84 1.92 -24.71
N ALA A 123 12.60 1.47 -23.70
CA ALA A 123 12.85 0.07 -23.44
C ALA A 123 11.57 -0.64 -22.96
N ALA A 124 10.89 -0.08 -21.97
CA ALA A 124 9.64 -0.64 -21.45
C ALA A 124 8.53 -0.69 -22.53
N LYS A 125 8.46 0.31 -23.43
CA LYS A 125 7.50 0.28 -24.56
C LYS A 125 7.75 -0.89 -25.51
N ARG A 126 9.01 -1.19 -25.82
CA ARG A 126 9.36 -2.34 -26.66
C ARG A 126 8.99 -3.65 -25.97
N GLN A 127 9.35 -3.78 -24.69
CA GLN A 127 8.99 -4.96 -23.88
C GLN A 127 7.48 -5.16 -23.76
N LEU A 128 6.70 -4.09 -23.62
CA LEU A 128 5.24 -4.16 -23.62
C LEU A 128 4.70 -4.72 -24.95
N ALA A 129 5.25 -4.29 -26.08
CA ALA A 129 4.88 -4.83 -27.39
C ALA A 129 5.23 -6.33 -27.49
N GLU A 130 6.45 -6.71 -27.07
CA GLU A 130 6.90 -8.11 -27.04
C GLU A 130 6.01 -8.99 -26.13
N LEU A 131 5.59 -8.47 -24.97
CA LEU A 131 4.65 -9.18 -24.07
C LEU A 131 3.31 -9.45 -24.77
N ARG A 132 2.77 -8.46 -25.47
CA ARG A 132 1.51 -8.59 -26.22
C ARG A 132 1.62 -9.61 -27.37
N GLU A 133 2.70 -9.54 -28.16
CA GLU A 133 2.97 -10.46 -29.27
C GLU A 133 3.13 -11.91 -28.80
N ASN A 134 3.69 -12.13 -27.60
CA ASN A 134 3.88 -13.45 -27.01
C ASN A 134 2.69 -13.96 -26.17
N GLY A 135 1.58 -13.23 -26.12
CA GLY A 135 0.38 -13.64 -25.40
C GLY A 135 0.42 -13.37 -23.89
N PHE A 136 1.35 -12.54 -23.41
CA PHE A 136 1.50 -12.16 -22.00
C PHE A 136 0.98 -10.74 -21.69
N GLY A 137 0.34 -10.09 -22.66
CA GLY A 137 -0.11 -8.70 -22.55
C GLY A 137 -1.26 -8.47 -21.55
N ASN A 138 -1.91 -9.54 -21.08
CA ASN A 138 -3.05 -9.48 -20.16
C ASN A 138 -2.78 -10.20 -18.83
N LEU A 139 -1.50 -10.40 -18.48
CA LEU A 139 -1.14 -10.96 -17.20
C LEU A 139 -1.27 -9.90 -16.07
N PRO A 140 -1.57 -10.33 -14.83
CA PRO A 140 -1.54 -9.45 -13.67
C PRO A 140 -0.20 -8.74 -13.52
N VAL A 141 -0.20 -7.56 -12.91
CA VAL A 141 0.99 -6.75 -12.75
C VAL A 141 1.47 -6.70 -11.29
N CYS A 142 2.79 -6.70 -11.12
CA CYS A 142 3.46 -6.44 -9.85
C CYS A 142 4.38 -5.24 -10.03
N VAL A 143 4.10 -4.14 -9.32
CA VAL A 143 4.93 -2.93 -9.39
C VAL A 143 6.05 -3.01 -8.37
N ALA A 144 7.29 -3.11 -8.86
CA ALA A 144 8.51 -3.10 -8.06
C ALA A 144 9.09 -1.69 -8.02
N LYS A 145 8.82 -0.98 -6.95
CA LYS A 145 9.27 0.41 -6.69
C LYS A 145 9.86 0.54 -5.28
N THR A 146 10.31 1.73 -4.93
CA THR A 146 10.76 2.02 -3.57
C THR A 146 9.65 1.77 -2.55
N GLN A 147 10.01 1.23 -1.38
CA GLN A 147 9.11 1.05 -0.23
C GLN A 147 8.90 2.34 0.58
N TYR A 148 9.70 3.38 0.36
CA TYR A 148 9.68 4.60 1.17
C TYR A 148 8.68 5.66 0.71
N SER A 149 8.00 5.45 -0.40
CA SER A 149 7.07 6.43 -0.97
C SER A 149 5.98 5.75 -1.80
N PHE A 150 4.84 6.40 -1.97
CA PHE A 150 3.86 6.05 -3.00
C PHE A 150 4.36 6.39 -4.41
N SER A 151 5.27 7.37 -4.54
CA SER A 151 5.99 7.66 -5.79
C SER A 151 7.12 6.66 -6.04
N ASP A 152 7.69 6.66 -7.24
CA ASP A 152 8.95 5.99 -7.57
C ASP A 152 10.19 6.77 -7.07
N ASN A 153 10.00 7.97 -6.51
CA ASN A 153 11.03 8.75 -5.84
C ASN A 153 11.02 8.49 -4.31
N ALA A 154 12.02 7.78 -3.81
CA ALA A 154 12.17 7.45 -2.38
C ALA A 154 12.21 8.66 -1.43
N LYS A 155 12.48 9.88 -1.95
CA LYS A 155 12.52 11.11 -1.16
C LYS A 155 11.18 11.82 -1.04
N ALA A 156 10.18 11.42 -1.82
CA ALA A 156 8.83 11.97 -1.78
C ALA A 156 8.04 11.31 -0.64
N LEU A 157 8.29 11.71 0.60
CA LEU A 157 7.71 11.11 1.81
C LEU A 157 6.23 11.48 2.00
N GLY A 158 5.59 10.79 2.94
CA GLY A 158 4.18 11.01 3.26
C GLY A 158 3.23 10.48 2.19
N ALA A 159 2.32 11.32 1.72
CA ALA A 159 1.38 11.04 0.64
C ALA A 159 1.59 12.05 -0.50
N PRO A 160 2.60 11.86 -1.36
CA PRO A 160 2.90 12.80 -2.43
C PRO A 160 1.76 12.91 -3.44
N GLU A 161 1.69 14.06 -4.13
CA GLU A 161 0.75 14.37 -5.18
C GLU A 161 1.48 14.96 -6.40
N GLY A 162 0.83 15.03 -7.56
CA GLY A 162 1.38 15.66 -8.76
C GLY A 162 2.57 14.92 -9.36
N PHE A 163 2.67 13.61 -9.18
CA PHE A 163 3.74 12.78 -9.71
C PHE A 163 3.23 11.74 -10.71
N ARG A 164 4.12 11.23 -11.53
CA ARG A 164 3.87 10.11 -12.44
C ARG A 164 4.84 8.96 -12.11
N ILE A 165 4.41 7.73 -12.33
CA ILE A 165 5.27 6.54 -12.16
C ILE A 165 5.97 6.26 -13.47
N THR A 166 7.30 6.12 -13.45
CA THR A 166 8.09 5.80 -14.64
C THR A 166 8.47 4.32 -14.65
N VAL A 167 7.83 3.55 -15.52
CA VAL A 167 8.20 2.15 -15.77
C VAL A 167 9.44 2.10 -16.67
N ARG A 168 10.54 1.58 -16.12
CA ARG A 168 11.83 1.47 -16.82
C ARG A 168 11.97 0.15 -17.54
N GLU A 169 11.43 -0.91 -17.00
CA GLU A 169 11.56 -2.27 -17.51
C GLU A 169 10.33 -3.10 -17.15
N LEU A 170 9.95 -4.02 -18.04
CA LEU A 170 8.91 -5.02 -17.81
C LEU A 170 9.55 -6.42 -17.94
N LYS A 171 9.25 -7.28 -16.95
CA LYS A 171 9.72 -8.68 -16.92
C LYS A 171 8.56 -9.63 -16.69
N VAL A 172 8.39 -10.60 -17.57
CA VAL A 172 7.44 -11.68 -17.34
C VAL A 172 8.01 -12.68 -16.34
N SER A 173 7.22 -13.01 -15.33
CA SER A 173 7.44 -14.15 -14.44
C SER A 173 6.54 -15.29 -14.89
N ALA A 174 6.95 -15.98 -15.95
CA ALA A 174 6.09 -16.95 -16.65
C ALA A 174 5.58 -18.09 -15.75
N GLY A 175 6.44 -18.59 -14.86
CA GLY A 175 6.06 -19.66 -13.92
C GLY A 175 5.07 -19.21 -12.83
N ALA A 176 5.02 -17.92 -12.52
CA ALA A 176 4.10 -17.33 -11.54
C ALA A 176 2.94 -16.57 -12.19
N HIS A 177 2.91 -16.49 -13.52
CA HIS A 177 1.84 -15.87 -14.31
C HIS A 177 1.56 -14.40 -13.98
N PHE A 178 2.60 -13.57 -13.86
CA PHE A 178 2.46 -12.12 -13.76
C PHE A 178 3.63 -11.36 -14.41
N VAL A 179 3.43 -10.07 -14.65
CA VAL A 179 4.45 -9.16 -15.16
C VAL A 179 4.96 -8.27 -14.04
N VAL A 180 6.29 -8.22 -13.86
CA VAL A 180 6.95 -7.28 -12.94
C VAL A 180 7.26 -6.00 -13.70
N ALA A 181 6.78 -4.87 -13.18
CA ALA A 181 7.13 -3.53 -13.65
C ALA A 181 8.15 -2.90 -12.69
N LEU A 182 9.37 -2.66 -13.19
CA LEU A 182 10.43 -1.97 -12.46
C LEU A 182 10.34 -0.47 -12.72
N THR A 183 10.31 0.32 -11.64
CA THR A 183 10.20 1.79 -11.71
C THR A 183 11.46 2.48 -11.21
#